data_f58fde0bbcbf667229bbee958af775e2
#
_entry.id   f58fde0bbcbf667229bbee958af775e2
#
_cell.length_a   1.000
_cell.length_b   1.000
_cell.length_c   1.000
_cell.angle_alpha   90.00
_cell.angle_beta   90.00
_cell.angle_gamma   90.00
#
_symmetry.space_group_name_H-M   'P 1'
#
loop_
_entity.id
_entity.type
_entity.pdbx_description
1 polymer ?
#
loop_
_entity_poly.entity_id
_entity_poly.type
_entity_poly.pdbx_seq_one_letter_code
_entity_poly.pdbx_strand_id
1 'polypeptide(L)'
;MNAPLRINEALLIADRAFQPFQCVAWHDGNGALSLSVIDRTNTRIGSKQLPSSAYTDPAQLEDLLLQARAELDKGGYQLQSWAMPK
;
A
#
# COMPACT_ATOMS: atom_id res chain seq x y z
N MET A 1 -18.16 -10.72 -10.56
CA MET A 1 -17.30 -9.80 -11.33
C MET A 1 -16.91 -8.63 -10.44
N ASN A 2 -15.61 -8.39 -10.30
CA ASN A 2 -15.14 -7.32 -9.43
C ASN A 2 -15.05 -6.01 -10.21
N ALA A 3 -15.65 -4.96 -9.67
CA ALA A 3 -15.49 -3.63 -10.24
C ALA A 3 -14.05 -3.14 -10.02
N PRO A 4 -13.50 -2.32 -10.92
CA PRO A 4 -12.20 -1.70 -10.66
C PRO A 4 -12.24 -0.87 -9.39
N LEU A 5 -11.13 -0.87 -8.66
CA LEU A 5 -11.02 -0.07 -7.45
C LEU A 5 -10.90 1.40 -7.80
N ARG A 6 -11.57 2.24 -7.03
CA ARG A 6 -11.35 3.68 -7.08
C ARG A 6 -10.12 4.02 -6.28
N ILE A 7 -9.52 5.16 -6.59
CA ILE A 7 -8.30 5.58 -5.89
C ILE A 7 -8.53 5.69 -4.39
N ASN A 8 -9.67 6.19 -3.95
CA ASN A 8 -9.97 6.30 -2.52
C ASN A 8 -9.98 4.94 -1.83
N GLU A 9 -10.52 3.94 -2.51
CA GLU A 9 -10.57 2.58 -1.97
C GLU A 9 -9.16 1.99 -1.89
N ALA A 10 -8.35 2.20 -2.93
CA ALA A 10 -6.98 1.72 -2.95
C ALA A 10 -6.16 2.36 -1.82
N LEU A 11 -6.33 3.66 -1.59
CA LEU A 11 -5.63 4.37 -0.52
C LEU A 11 -6.01 3.83 0.86
N LEU A 12 -7.30 3.57 1.07
CA LEU A 12 -7.78 3.04 2.34
C LEU A 12 -7.24 1.64 2.59
N ILE A 13 -7.24 0.80 1.56
CA ILE A 13 -6.69 -0.55 1.64
C ILE A 13 -5.20 -0.50 1.98
N ALA A 14 -4.45 0.37 1.29
CA ALA A 14 -3.01 0.50 1.52
C ALA A 14 -2.72 0.98 2.93
N ASP A 15 -3.49 1.93 3.43
CA ASP A 15 -3.30 2.45 4.79
C ASP A 15 -3.44 1.33 5.82
N ARG A 16 -4.43 0.46 5.65
CA ARG A 16 -4.65 -0.64 6.58
C ARG A 16 -3.60 -1.74 6.45
N ALA A 17 -3.02 -1.88 5.28
CA ALA A 17 -2.05 -2.95 5.02
C ALA A 17 -0.75 -2.77 5.79
N PHE A 18 -0.44 -1.56 6.25
CA PHE A 18 0.83 -1.26 6.90
C PHE A 18 0.71 -0.89 8.37
N GLN A 19 -0.47 -1.12 8.97
CA GLN A 19 -0.62 -0.84 10.39
C GLN A 19 0.34 -1.70 11.21
N PRO A 20 0.89 -1.21 12.29
CA PRO A 20 0.56 0.04 12.98
C PRO A 20 1.26 1.29 12.44
N PHE A 21 1.96 1.16 11.30
CA PHE A 21 2.65 2.29 10.70
C PHE A 21 1.68 3.10 9.84
N GLN A 22 2.05 4.34 9.55
CA GLN A 22 1.24 5.22 8.73
C GLN A 22 1.63 5.07 7.27
N CYS A 23 0.64 5.02 6.39
CA CYS A 23 0.87 5.00 4.95
C CYS A 23 0.41 6.33 4.37
N VAL A 24 1.32 7.02 3.70
CA VAL A 24 1.03 8.28 3.02
C VAL A 24 1.09 8.04 1.52
N ALA A 25 0.14 8.58 0.79
CA ALA A 25 0.06 8.35 -0.64
C ALA A 25 -0.24 9.65 -1.37
N TRP A 26 0.30 9.77 -2.59
CA TRP A 26 0.04 10.93 -3.44
C TRP A 26 0.15 10.53 -4.90
N HIS A 27 -0.47 11.34 -5.77
CA HIS A 27 -0.33 11.21 -7.21
C HIS A 27 0.97 11.84 -7.69
N ASP A 28 1.62 11.21 -8.64
CA ASP A 28 2.85 11.75 -9.22
C ASP A 28 2.59 12.62 -10.45
N GLY A 29 1.34 12.78 -10.85
CA GLY A 29 0.97 13.58 -12.02
C GLY A 29 0.89 12.78 -13.32
N ASN A 30 1.34 11.54 -13.33
CA ASN A 30 1.32 10.65 -14.51
C ASN A 30 0.31 9.51 -14.36
N GLY A 31 -0.60 9.63 -13.41
CA GLY A 31 -1.58 8.58 -13.15
C GLY A 31 -1.09 7.49 -12.23
N ALA A 32 0.17 7.51 -11.82
CA ALA A 32 0.69 6.57 -10.85
C ALA A 32 0.48 7.09 -9.44
N LEU A 33 0.46 6.17 -8.49
CA LEU A 33 0.29 6.46 -7.08
C LEU A 33 1.56 6.11 -6.35
N SER A 34 2.10 7.04 -5.56
CA SER A 34 3.28 6.78 -4.75
C SER A 34 2.86 6.56 -3.30
N LEU A 35 3.33 5.47 -2.72
CA LEU A 35 3.06 5.14 -1.32
C LEU A 35 4.35 5.26 -0.51
N SER A 36 4.25 5.80 0.69
CA SER A 36 5.34 5.80 1.65
C SER A 36 4.84 5.30 2.98
N VAL A 37 5.57 4.40 3.61
CA VAL A 37 5.25 3.91 4.95
C VAL A 37 6.16 4.62 5.94
N ILE A 38 5.56 5.20 6.96
CA ILE A 38 6.24 6.05 7.92
C ILE A 38 6.05 5.47 9.32
N ASP A 39 7.13 5.40 10.07
CA ASP A 39 7.08 4.88 11.44
C ASP A 39 6.65 5.97 12.43
N ARG A 40 6.67 5.64 13.72
CA ARG A 40 6.24 6.56 14.76
C ARG A 40 7.16 7.76 14.94
N THR A 41 8.38 7.68 14.43
CA THR A 41 9.34 8.78 14.49
C THR A 41 9.30 9.65 13.26
N ASN A 42 8.29 9.44 12.39
CA ASN A 42 8.14 10.17 11.14
C ASN A 42 9.24 9.84 10.11
N THR A 43 9.87 8.68 10.26
CA THR A 43 10.91 8.22 9.34
C THR A 43 10.27 7.32 8.29
N ARG A 44 10.59 7.56 7.02
CA ARG A 44 10.10 6.70 5.95
C ARG A 44 10.85 5.38 5.99
N ILE A 45 10.13 4.30 6.21
CA ILE A 45 10.70 2.95 6.31
C ILE A 45 10.45 2.09 5.08
N GLY A 46 9.60 2.56 4.16
CA GLY A 46 9.34 1.86 2.92
C GLY A 46 8.63 2.75 1.94
N SER A 47 8.73 2.40 0.66
CA SER A 47 8.02 3.12 -0.40
C SER A 47 7.69 2.17 -1.53
N LYS A 48 6.62 2.48 -2.27
CA LYS A 48 6.18 1.68 -3.40
C LYS A 48 5.47 2.57 -4.39
N GLN A 49 5.70 2.35 -5.68
CA GLN A 49 4.94 3.02 -6.73
C GLN A 49 3.91 2.06 -7.30
N LEU A 50 2.70 2.56 -7.47
CA LEU A 50 1.58 1.78 -8.03
C LEU A 50 1.12 2.46 -9.30
N PRO A 51 1.39 1.87 -10.48
CA PRO A 51 0.81 2.41 -11.71
C PRO A 51 -0.72 2.24 -11.68
N SER A 52 -1.42 3.04 -12.45
CA SER A 52 -2.88 3.03 -12.43
C SER A 52 -3.45 1.63 -12.73
N SER A 53 -2.78 0.87 -13.60
CA SER A 53 -3.21 -0.49 -13.90
C SER A 53 -3.11 -1.43 -12.69
N ALA A 54 -2.23 -1.14 -11.76
CA ALA A 54 -2.04 -1.98 -10.57
C ALA A 54 -3.01 -1.64 -9.46
N TYR A 55 -3.21 -0.34 -9.15
CA TYR A 55 -4.07 -0.02 -8.01
C TYR A 55 -5.57 -0.14 -8.33
N THR A 56 -5.94 -0.17 -9.60
CA THR A 56 -7.35 -0.38 -9.99
C THR A 56 -7.72 -1.85 -10.03
N ASP A 57 -6.76 -2.75 -10.06
CA ASP A 57 -6.99 -4.19 -10.07
C ASP A 57 -6.77 -4.74 -8.65
N PRO A 58 -7.82 -5.23 -7.97
CA PRO A 58 -7.68 -5.73 -6.60
C PRO A 58 -6.60 -6.80 -6.44
N ALA A 59 -6.48 -7.71 -7.40
CA ALA A 59 -5.50 -8.79 -7.31
C ALA A 59 -4.07 -8.26 -7.42
N GLN A 60 -3.82 -7.31 -8.31
CA GLN A 60 -2.50 -6.72 -8.44
C GLN A 60 -2.16 -5.84 -7.25
N LEU A 61 -3.13 -5.09 -6.76
CA LEU A 61 -2.92 -4.26 -5.57
C LEU A 61 -2.56 -5.13 -4.36
N GLU A 62 -3.28 -6.22 -4.16
CA GLU A 62 -2.97 -7.15 -3.07
C GLU A 62 -1.55 -7.68 -3.19
N ASP A 63 -1.16 -8.10 -4.38
CA ASP A 63 0.17 -8.66 -4.62
C ASP A 63 1.28 -7.66 -4.29
N LEU A 64 1.12 -6.42 -4.75
CA LEU A 64 2.09 -5.36 -4.48
C LEU A 64 2.17 -5.01 -3.00
N LEU A 65 1.03 -4.97 -2.32
CA LEU A 65 1.01 -4.69 -0.89
C LEU A 65 1.66 -5.82 -0.09
N LEU A 66 1.42 -7.06 -0.48
CA LEU A 66 2.07 -8.21 0.17
C LEU A 66 3.58 -8.18 -0.02
N GLN A 67 4.05 -7.79 -1.20
CA GLN A 67 5.49 -7.63 -1.44
C GLN A 67 6.08 -6.55 -0.55
N ALA A 68 5.41 -5.41 -0.43
CA ALA A 68 5.89 -4.32 0.41
C ALA A 68 5.91 -4.73 1.89
N ARG A 69 4.91 -5.47 2.34
CA ARG A 69 4.87 -5.99 3.71
C ARG A 69 6.03 -6.94 3.96
N ALA A 70 6.33 -7.81 3.01
CA ALA A 70 7.43 -8.76 3.13
C ALA A 70 8.78 -8.03 3.25
N GLU A 71 8.97 -6.96 2.48
CA GLU A 71 10.18 -6.15 2.55
C GLU A 71 10.36 -5.51 3.92
N LEU A 72 9.26 -4.97 4.49
CA LEU A 72 9.31 -4.39 5.82
C LEU A 72 9.59 -5.44 6.90
N ASP A 73 8.99 -6.62 6.76
CA ASP A 73 9.22 -7.72 7.69
C ASP A 73 10.70 -8.14 7.69
N LYS A 74 11.31 -8.19 6.52
CA LYS A 74 12.74 -8.49 6.40
C LYS A 74 13.61 -7.42 7.08
N GLY A 75 13.13 -6.18 7.09
CA GLY A 75 13.83 -5.08 7.76
C GLY A 75 13.65 -5.06 9.27
N GLY A 76 12.88 -6.00 9.82
CA GLY A 76 12.65 -6.08 11.27
C GLY A 76 11.43 -5.35 11.76
N TYR A 77 10.63 -4.77 10.87
CA TYR A 77 9.42 -4.06 11.26
C TYR A 77 8.27 -5.05 11.42
N GLN A 78 7.58 -4.97 12.53
CA GLN A 78 6.45 -5.87 12.80
C GLN A 78 5.15 -5.21 12.38
N LEU A 79 4.44 -5.88 11.49
CA LEU A 79 3.16 -5.43 10.97
C LEU A 79 2.03 -6.24 11.58
N GLN A 80 0.87 -5.60 11.73
CA GLN A 80 -0.32 -6.30 12.16
C GLN A 80 -0.80 -7.23 11.04
N SER A 81 -1.53 -8.28 11.42
CA SER A 81 -2.12 -9.18 10.44
C SER A 81 -3.05 -8.40 9.51
N TRP A 82 -2.98 -8.72 8.23
CA TRP A 82 -3.79 -8.04 7.22
C TRP A 82 -4.16 -9.01 6.13
N ALA A 83 -5.37 -8.84 5.61
CA ALA A 83 -5.83 -9.55 4.42
C ALA A 83 -6.61 -8.57 3.56
N MET A 84 -6.57 -8.81 2.25
CA MET A 84 -7.29 -7.97 1.30
C MET A 84 -8.78 -8.00 1.61
N PRO A 85 -9.45 -6.86 1.74
CA PRO A 85 -10.90 -6.87 1.97
C PRO A 85 -11.64 -7.42 0.77
N LYS A 86 -12.72 -8.10 1.05
CA LYS A 86 -13.55 -8.71 0.01
C LYS A 86 -14.76 -7.88 -0.31
#